data_8440634e5c8782e7ead4bc477c0357e7
#
_entry.id   8440634e5c8782e7ead4bc477c0357e7
#
_cell.length_a   1.000
_cell.length_b   1.000
_cell.length_c   1.000
_cell.angle_alpha   90.00
_cell.angle_beta   90.00
_cell.angle_gamma   90.00
#
_symmetry.space_group_name_H-M   'P 1'
#
loop_
_entity.id
_entity.type
_entity.pdbx_description
1 polymer ?
#
loop_
_entity_poly.entity_id
_entity_poly.type
_entity_poly.pdbx_seq_one_letter_code
_entity_poly.pdbx_strand_id
1 'polypeptide(L)'
;MKVGVTIFLTDESARAEEVAKLAELYEFESLWLPDHTHIPSLRKSQHPLFKDEIPREYLRMLDVFVALTMAAAATKRLAIGTGICVLSQRDPIVTAKAVASLDFVSNGRFLFGVGAGWNLEEVANHGIDPNDRFKVLVERIEAMQAIWTQDVASYSGHFVSFEEIWSWPKPLQSPHPPILLGANGPRAVERAVKLGAHWLPGYHKDDNYLISRILEYRKCTEDQLGVTLSMPPLDRSRLARLADAGVDRAFFLLPTAKIDEVEQRIDEIRHITADL
;
A
#
# COMPACT_ATOMS: atom_id res chain seq x y z
N MET A 1 -5.81 -10.69 -14.74
CA MET A 1 -5.28 -9.73 -13.75
C MET A 1 -6.14 -9.79 -12.49
N LYS A 2 -5.56 -9.77 -11.26
CA LYS A 2 -6.32 -9.70 -10.00
C LYS A 2 -6.92 -8.30 -9.82
N VAL A 3 -8.15 -8.22 -9.30
CA VAL A 3 -8.86 -6.95 -9.12
C VAL A 3 -9.13 -6.72 -7.65
N GLY A 4 -8.70 -5.56 -7.15
CA GLY A 4 -8.95 -5.08 -5.80
C GLY A 4 -9.65 -3.73 -5.78
N VAL A 5 -9.97 -3.27 -4.59
CA VAL A 5 -10.56 -1.96 -4.35
C VAL A 5 -9.79 -1.21 -3.27
N THR A 6 -9.90 0.12 -3.29
CA THR A 6 -9.34 0.99 -2.25
C THR A 6 -10.34 2.05 -1.86
N ILE A 7 -10.32 2.46 -0.60
CA ILE A 7 -11.20 3.48 -0.05
C ILE A 7 -10.48 4.30 1.01
N PHE A 8 -10.80 5.58 1.10
CA PHE A 8 -10.44 6.41 2.26
C PHE A 8 -11.48 6.22 3.35
N LEU A 9 -11.18 5.35 4.32
CA LEU A 9 -12.07 5.13 5.46
C LEU A 9 -11.94 6.27 6.46
N THR A 10 -13.07 6.87 6.79
CA THR A 10 -13.17 8.02 7.69
C THR A 10 -14.27 7.80 8.72
N ASP A 11 -14.39 8.72 9.67
CA ASP A 11 -15.51 8.76 10.61
C ASP A 11 -16.86 9.16 9.96
N GLU A 12 -16.85 9.56 8.67
CA GLU A 12 -18.04 9.93 7.89
C GLU A 12 -18.41 8.88 6.82
N SER A 13 -17.54 7.92 6.53
CA SER A 13 -17.75 6.89 5.50
C SER A 13 -18.47 5.63 6.03
N ALA A 14 -18.63 4.63 5.15
CA ALA A 14 -18.93 3.26 5.54
C ALA A 14 -17.83 2.71 6.45
N ARG A 15 -18.17 1.71 7.27
CA ARG A 15 -17.23 1.09 8.22
C ARG A 15 -16.31 0.09 7.50
N ALA A 16 -15.11 -0.12 8.05
CA ALA A 16 -14.12 -1.02 7.47
C ALA A 16 -14.64 -2.45 7.25
N GLU A 17 -15.35 -2.98 8.24
CA GLU A 17 -15.93 -4.33 8.20
C GLU A 17 -17.07 -4.45 7.19
N GLU A 18 -17.84 -3.39 6.95
CA GLU A 18 -18.92 -3.38 5.94
C GLU A 18 -18.33 -3.41 4.53
N VAL A 19 -17.38 -2.51 4.25
CA VAL A 19 -16.69 -2.45 2.95
C VAL A 19 -15.95 -3.75 2.66
N ALA A 20 -15.25 -4.32 3.65
CA ALA A 20 -14.51 -5.55 3.48
C ALA A 20 -15.43 -6.76 3.18
N LYS A 21 -16.55 -6.91 3.90
CA LYS A 21 -17.53 -7.94 3.62
C LYS A 21 -18.13 -7.80 2.23
N LEU A 22 -18.43 -6.57 1.82
CA LEU A 22 -18.98 -6.29 0.50
C LEU A 22 -17.96 -6.62 -0.60
N ALA A 23 -16.69 -6.20 -0.45
CA ALA A 23 -15.63 -6.56 -1.37
C ALA A 23 -15.43 -8.09 -1.49
N GLU A 24 -15.48 -8.81 -0.36
CA GLU A 24 -15.39 -10.29 -0.37
C GLU A 24 -16.61 -10.94 -1.00
N LEU A 25 -17.81 -10.42 -0.79
CA LEU A 25 -19.06 -10.89 -1.39
C LEU A 25 -19.04 -10.76 -2.92
N TYR A 26 -18.54 -9.64 -3.42
CA TYR A 26 -18.39 -9.36 -4.85
C TYR A 26 -17.11 -9.97 -5.46
N GLU A 27 -16.40 -10.83 -4.70
CA GLU A 27 -15.24 -11.62 -5.14
C GLU A 27 -14.03 -10.77 -5.57
N PHE A 28 -13.88 -9.57 -5.02
CA PHE A 28 -12.62 -8.85 -5.17
C PHE A 28 -11.48 -9.59 -4.46
N GLU A 29 -10.29 -9.55 -5.08
CA GLU A 29 -9.14 -10.24 -4.51
C GLU A 29 -8.59 -9.52 -3.29
N SER A 30 -8.68 -8.16 -3.25
CA SER A 30 -8.04 -7.39 -2.18
C SER A 30 -8.74 -6.06 -1.89
N LEU A 31 -8.63 -5.63 -0.61
CA LEU A 31 -8.98 -4.30 -0.12
C LEU A 31 -7.71 -3.57 0.30
N TRP A 32 -7.53 -2.34 -0.19
CA TRP A 32 -6.37 -1.49 0.09
C TRP A 32 -6.78 -0.23 0.82
N LEU A 33 -5.99 0.20 1.81
CA LEU A 33 -6.21 1.45 2.52
C LEU A 33 -4.97 2.35 2.44
N PRO A 34 -5.14 3.65 2.13
CA PRO A 34 -4.08 4.63 2.22
C PRO A 34 -3.76 4.99 3.68
N ASP A 35 -2.62 5.65 3.89
CA ASP A 35 -2.13 6.04 5.20
C ASP A 35 -1.69 7.50 5.23
N HIS A 36 -2.28 8.28 6.11
CA HIS A 36 -1.77 9.55 6.60
C HIS A 36 -2.09 9.67 8.09
N THR A 37 -1.13 10.08 8.90
CA THR A 37 -1.36 10.31 10.32
C THR A 37 -2.09 11.64 10.56
N HIS A 38 -1.81 12.62 9.73
CA HIS A 38 -2.43 13.95 9.71
C HIS A 38 -2.08 14.68 8.41
N ILE A 39 -2.79 15.73 8.10
CA ILE A 39 -2.43 16.64 7.01
C ILE A 39 -2.11 18.01 7.63
N PRO A 40 -0.90 18.54 7.51
CA PRO A 40 -0.55 19.87 7.96
C PRO A 40 -1.44 20.94 7.32
N SER A 41 -2.04 21.82 8.13
CA SER A 41 -2.91 22.87 7.64
C SER A 41 -2.17 23.93 6.81
N LEU A 42 -0.91 24.15 7.14
CA LEU A 42 0.01 24.98 6.37
C LEU A 42 1.05 24.08 5.70
N ARG A 43 0.91 23.88 4.40
CA ARG A 43 1.82 23.07 3.60
C ARG A 43 2.17 23.79 2.30
N LYS A 44 3.38 23.49 1.79
CA LYS A 44 3.85 23.89 0.45
C LYS A 44 3.84 22.69 -0.51
N SER A 45 3.88 21.47 0.05
CA SER A 45 3.81 20.24 -0.72
C SER A 45 2.48 20.13 -1.45
N GLN A 46 2.54 19.99 -2.77
CA GLN A 46 1.35 19.77 -3.60
C GLN A 46 1.05 18.27 -3.69
N HIS A 47 -0.23 17.94 -3.60
CA HIS A 47 -0.65 16.57 -3.83
C HIS A 47 -0.44 16.18 -5.30
N PRO A 48 0.09 14.98 -5.60
CA PRO A 48 0.39 14.57 -6.98
C PRO A 48 -0.81 14.64 -7.95
N LEU A 49 -2.04 14.42 -7.45
CA LEU A 49 -3.26 14.44 -8.26
C LEU A 49 -4.10 15.70 -8.07
N PHE A 50 -4.28 16.17 -6.82
CA PHE A 50 -5.20 17.26 -6.47
C PHE A 50 -4.51 18.62 -6.30
N LYS A 51 -3.20 18.68 -6.44
CA LYS A 51 -2.38 19.90 -6.29
C LYS A 51 -2.57 20.56 -4.91
N ASP A 52 -3.19 21.73 -4.88
CA ASP A 52 -3.37 22.53 -3.66
C ASP A 52 -4.64 22.17 -2.88
N GLU A 53 -5.66 21.66 -3.57
CA GLU A 53 -6.93 21.25 -2.97
C GLU A 53 -6.84 19.79 -2.51
N ILE A 54 -6.83 19.57 -1.19
CA ILE A 54 -6.86 18.23 -0.61
C ILE A 54 -8.30 17.82 -0.35
N PRO A 55 -8.77 16.69 -0.90
CA PRO A 55 -10.09 16.17 -0.57
C PRO A 55 -10.29 15.97 0.93
N ARG A 56 -11.53 16.18 1.40
CA ARG A 56 -11.86 16.17 2.83
C ARG A 56 -11.50 14.87 3.53
N GLU A 57 -11.58 13.74 2.84
CA GLU A 57 -11.24 12.43 3.35
C GLU A 57 -9.79 12.30 3.82
N TYR A 58 -8.84 13.04 3.21
CA TYR A 58 -7.44 13.04 3.66
C TYR A 58 -7.26 13.57 5.08
N LEU A 59 -8.14 14.45 5.52
CA LEU A 59 -8.09 15.08 6.84
C LEU A 59 -8.67 14.20 7.95
N ARG A 60 -9.36 13.10 7.58
CA ARG A 60 -10.24 12.35 8.47
C ARG A 60 -9.98 10.83 8.46
N MET A 61 -8.92 10.39 7.78
CA MET A 61 -8.62 8.96 7.67
C MET A 61 -8.45 8.29 9.03
N LEU A 62 -8.97 7.08 9.14
CA LEU A 62 -8.69 6.18 10.25
C LEU A 62 -7.23 5.70 10.17
N ASP A 63 -6.63 5.33 11.32
CA ASP A 63 -5.35 4.63 11.29
C ASP A 63 -5.45 3.36 10.45
N VAL A 64 -4.49 3.19 9.54
CA VAL A 64 -4.53 2.14 8.53
C VAL A 64 -4.49 0.73 9.12
N PHE A 65 -3.70 0.50 10.19
CA PHE A 65 -3.61 -0.82 10.84
C PHE A 65 -4.86 -1.16 11.64
N VAL A 66 -5.45 -0.16 12.32
CA VAL A 66 -6.73 -0.35 13.03
C VAL A 66 -7.84 -0.72 12.05
N ALA A 67 -7.99 0.04 10.96
CA ALA A 67 -9.03 -0.21 9.97
C ALA A 67 -8.83 -1.55 9.22
N LEU A 68 -7.60 -1.89 8.83
CA LEU A 68 -7.28 -3.18 8.19
C LEU A 68 -7.49 -4.36 9.15
N THR A 69 -7.27 -4.19 10.46
CA THR A 69 -7.58 -5.25 11.44
C THR A 69 -9.08 -5.53 11.51
N MET A 70 -9.92 -4.50 11.47
CA MET A 70 -11.38 -4.66 11.41
C MET A 70 -11.81 -5.39 10.12
N ALA A 71 -11.24 -5.01 8.98
CA ALA A 71 -11.47 -5.67 7.70
C ALA A 71 -11.04 -7.14 7.71
N ALA A 72 -9.86 -7.43 8.24
CA ALA A 72 -9.32 -8.78 8.37
C ALA A 72 -10.20 -9.70 9.22
N ALA A 73 -10.66 -9.20 10.38
CA ALA A 73 -11.52 -9.94 11.30
C ALA A 73 -12.91 -10.23 10.72
N ALA A 74 -13.38 -9.38 9.79
CA ALA A 74 -14.71 -9.49 9.19
C ALA A 74 -14.76 -10.41 7.94
N THR A 75 -13.59 -10.83 7.41
CA THR A 75 -13.44 -11.58 6.15
C THR A 75 -12.60 -12.83 6.31
N LYS A 76 -12.66 -13.75 5.34
CA LYS A 76 -11.93 -15.03 5.37
C LYS A 76 -10.95 -15.21 4.23
N ARG A 77 -11.22 -14.63 3.06
CA ARG A 77 -10.47 -14.83 1.80
C ARG A 77 -9.85 -13.54 1.28
N LEU A 78 -10.50 -12.39 1.51
CA LEU A 78 -10.09 -11.09 1.02
C LEU A 78 -8.67 -10.77 1.49
N ALA A 79 -7.75 -10.54 0.56
CA ALA A 79 -6.45 -9.99 0.89
C ALA A 79 -6.63 -8.53 1.35
N ILE A 80 -5.83 -8.11 2.31
CA ILE A 80 -5.87 -6.74 2.85
C ILE A 80 -4.50 -6.12 2.67
N GLY A 81 -4.44 -4.84 2.29
CA GLY A 81 -3.17 -4.20 2.01
C GLY A 81 -3.13 -2.72 2.37
N THR A 82 -1.93 -2.23 2.63
CA THR A 82 -1.68 -0.80 2.70
C THR A 82 -1.36 -0.26 1.30
N GLY A 83 -2.11 0.74 0.86
CA GLY A 83 -1.92 1.33 -0.46
C GLY A 83 -1.70 2.85 -0.43
N ILE A 84 -0.67 3.31 0.25
CA ILE A 84 0.53 2.74 0.89
C ILE A 84 0.63 3.15 2.36
N CYS A 85 1.35 2.39 3.20
CA CYS A 85 1.81 2.85 4.51
C CYS A 85 2.98 3.84 4.31
N VAL A 86 2.87 5.04 4.87
CA VAL A 86 3.94 6.05 4.81
C VAL A 86 5.01 5.70 5.83
N LEU A 87 5.86 4.72 5.50
CA LEU A 87 6.81 4.13 6.44
C LEU A 87 7.89 5.12 6.92
N SER A 88 8.20 6.16 6.14
CA SER A 88 9.16 7.20 6.57
C SER A 88 8.74 7.96 7.83
N GLN A 89 7.48 7.89 8.25
CA GLN A 89 6.96 8.59 9.44
C GLN A 89 6.55 7.65 10.58
N ARG A 90 6.73 6.32 10.44
CA ARG A 90 6.35 5.34 11.45
C ARG A 90 7.59 4.70 12.08
N ASP A 91 7.62 4.55 13.40
CA ASP A 91 8.68 3.81 14.09
C ASP A 91 8.76 2.36 13.56
N PRO A 92 9.96 1.88 13.18
CA PRO A 92 10.11 0.56 12.55
C PRO A 92 9.82 -0.60 13.50
N ILE A 93 10.13 -0.50 14.79
CA ILE A 93 9.88 -1.57 15.77
C ILE A 93 8.38 -1.71 16.02
N VAL A 94 7.69 -0.59 16.24
CA VAL A 94 6.23 -0.56 16.43
C VAL A 94 5.52 -1.04 15.17
N THR A 95 5.97 -0.59 14.00
CA THR A 95 5.37 -0.98 12.72
C THR A 95 5.60 -2.46 12.40
N ALA A 96 6.82 -2.98 12.67
CA ALA A 96 7.09 -4.42 12.52
C ALA A 96 6.15 -5.27 13.39
N LYS A 97 5.87 -4.82 14.61
CA LYS A 97 4.91 -5.48 15.51
C LYS A 97 3.49 -5.43 14.94
N ALA A 98 3.03 -4.27 14.48
CA ALA A 98 1.70 -4.10 13.88
C ALA A 98 1.52 -5.00 12.64
N VAL A 99 2.49 -5.00 11.74
CA VAL A 99 2.51 -5.84 10.52
C VAL A 99 2.45 -7.33 10.86
N ALA A 100 3.31 -7.81 11.76
CA ALA A 100 3.30 -9.22 12.16
C ALA A 100 1.98 -9.63 12.83
N SER A 101 1.41 -8.75 13.65
CA SER A 101 0.12 -8.98 14.31
C SER A 101 -1.03 -9.03 13.30
N LEU A 102 -1.05 -8.09 12.35
CA LEU A 102 -2.08 -8.03 11.30
C LEU A 102 -1.98 -9.24 10.36
N ASP A 103 -0.77 -9.65 10.01
CA ASP A 103 -0.54 -10.85 9.20
C ASP A 103 -1.06 -12.10 9.91
N PHE A 104 -0.77 -12.23 11.21
CA PHE A 104 -1.29 -13.32 12.04
C PHE A 104 -2.83 -13.31 12.12
N VAL A 105 -3.44 -12.17 12.46
CA VAL A 105 -4.91 -12.04 12.60
C VAL A 105 -5.62 -12.26 11.26
N SER A 106 -5.03 -11.84 10.17
CA SER A 106 -5.57 -12.05 8.81
C SER A 106 -5.36 -13.47 8.29
N ASN A 107 -4.63 -14.33 9.00
CA ASN A 107 -4.22 -15.67 8.54
C ASN A 107 -3.38 -15.62 7.25
N GLY A 108 -2.36 -14.73 7.22
CA GLY A 108 -1.41 -14.64 6.12
C GLY A 108 -1.98 -13.96 4.86
N ARG A 109 -2.97 -13.08 5.00
CA ARG A 109 -3.59 -12.36 3.86
C ARG A 109 -3.10 -10.92 3.70
N PHE A 110 -2.12 -10.49 4.49
CA PHE A 110 -1.66 -9.11 4.49
C PHE A 110 -0.63 -8.85 3.37
N LEU A 111 -0.80 -7.72 2.69
CA LEU A 111 0.08 -7.19 1.65
C LEU A 111 0.61 -5.84 2.11
N PHE A 112 1.93 -5.75 2.30
CA PHE A 112 2.53 -4.57 2.91
C PHE A 112 3.02 -3.58 1.85
N GLY A 113 2.15 -2.71 1.37
CA GLY A 113 2.50 -1.59 0.50
C GLY A 113 3.12 -0.44 1.29
N VAL A 114 4.30 0.02 0.89
CA VAL A 114 5.09 1.03 1.61
C VAL A 114 5.54 2.15 0.70
N GLY A 115 5.71 3.34 1.25
CA GLY A 115 6.23 4.49 0.51
C GLY A 115 6.85 5.54 1.42
N ALA A 116 7.53 6.50 0.80
CA ALA A 116 8.23 7.57 1.52
C ALA A 116 7.36 8.81 1.82
N GLY A 117 6.10 8.82 1.37
CA GLY A 117 5.20 9.97 1.51
C GLY A 117 5.47 11.09 0.52
N TRP A 118 4.41 11.75 0.10
CA TRP A 118 4.45 12.93 -0.78
C TRP A 118 4.45 14.25 0.01
N ASN A 119 3.81 14.27 1.20
CA ASN A 119 3.64 15.45 2.03
C ASN A 119 4.88 15.65 2.91
N LEU A 120 5.75 16.57 2.48
CA LEU A 120 7.05 16.78 3.12
C LEU A 120 6.91 17.36 4.53
N GLU A 121 5.89 18.19 4.74
CA GLU A 121 5.59 18.79 6.04
C GLU A 121 5.08 17.74 7.04
N GLU A 122 4.29 16.76 6.58
CA GLU A 122 3.87 15.64 7.40
C GLU A 122 5.08 14.79 7.83
N VAL A 123 5.97 14.47 6.89
CA VAL A 123 7.23 13.74 7.17
C VAL A 123 8.09 14.51 8.18
N ALA A 124 8.22 15.83 8.00
CA ALA A 124 8.99 16.69 8.90
C ALA A 124 8.41 16.74 10.32
N ASN A 125 7.08 16.73 10.46
CA ASN A 125 6.40 16.69 11.77
C ASN A 125 6.69 15.41 12.55
N HIS A 126 7.08 14.34 11.88
CA HIS A 126 7.56 13.10 12.49
C HIS A 126 9.07 13.08 12.75
N GLY A 127 9.74 14.25 12.65
CA GLY A 127 11.16 14.40 12.98
C GLY A 127 12.14 13.91 11.90
N ILE A 128 11.66 13.63 10.70
CA ILE A 128 12.48 13.17 9.58
C ILE A 128 12.74 14.32 8.62
N ASP A 129 14.02 14.56 8.25
CA ASP A 129 14.33 15.45 7.13
C ASP A 129 13.67 14.90 5.86
N PRO A 130 12.80 15.66 5.18
CA PRO A 130 12.15 15.23 3.97
C PRO A 130 13.11 14.80 2.85
N ASN A 131 14.34 15.34 2.83
CA ASN A 131 15.37 14.95 1.86
C ASN A 131 15.87 13.52 2.09
N ASP A 132 15.83 13.03 3.33
CA ASP A 132 16.28 11.70 3.70
C ASP A 132 15.17 10.65 3.71
N ARG A 133 13.89 11.03 3.50
CA ARG A 133 12.73 10.13 3.61
C ARG A 133 12.86 8.80 2.85
N PHE A 134 13.54 8.79 1.70
CA PHE A 134 13.78 7.57 0.93
C PHE A 134 14.88 6.69 1.53
N LYS A 135 15.91 7.28 2.15
CA LYS A 135 16.95 6.54 2.86
C LYS A 135 16.36 5.92 4.13
N VAL A 136 15.59 6.73 4.88
CA VAL A 136 14.85 6.28 6.06
C VAL A 136 13.89 5.14 5.71
N LEU A 137 13.15 5.24 4.60
CA LEU A 137 12.28 4.16 4.13
C LEU A 137 13.04 2.85 3.94
N VAL A 138 14.19 2.89 3.25
CA VAL A 138 15.02 1.69 2.99
C VAL A 138 15.52 1.07 4.29
N GLU A 139 16.13 1.85 5.17
CA GLU A 139 16.63 1.33 6.45
C GLU A 139 15.53 0.77 7.35
N ARG A 140 14.34 1.42 7.36
CA ARG A 140 13.19 0.89 8.11
C ARG A 140 12.70 -0.44 7.56
N ILE A 141 12.67 -0.63 6.23
CA ILE A 141 12.35 -1.92 5.62
C ILE A 141 13.37 -2.99 6.05
N GLU A 142 14.67 -2.71 5.92
CA GLU A 142 15.73 -3.65 6.29
C GLU A 142 15.69 -4.01 7.78
N ALA A 143 15.48 -3.01 8.65
CA ALA A 143 15.34 -3.22 10.10
C ALA A 143 14.12 -4.10 10.43
N MET A 144 12.99 -3.87 9.77
CA MET A 144 11.78 -4.68 9.96
C MET A 144 11.97 -6.11 9.43
N GLN A 145 12.65 -6.29 8.31
CA GLN A 145 13.01 -7.63 7.79
C GLN A 145 13.89 -8.38 8.80
N ALA A 146 14.87 -7.73 9.43
CA ALA A 146 15.66 -8.33 10.50
C ALA A 146 14.78 -8.75 11.69
N ILE A 147 13.84 -7.89 12.13
CA ILE A 147 12.91 -8.19 13.22
C ILE A 147 12.04 -9.42 12.87
N TRP A 148 11.57 -9.56 11.65
CA TRP A 148 10.68 -10.67 11.26
C TRP A 148 11.40 -12.00 11.07
N THR A 149 12.67 -11.98 10.63
CA THR A 149 13.40 -13.19 10.20
C THR A 149 14.38 -13.72 11.24
N GLN A 150 14.81 -12.90 12.20
CA GLN A 150 15.76 -13.31 13.23
C GLN A 150 15.03 -13.57 14.58
N ASP A 151 15.42 -14.61 15.31
CA ASP A 151 14.86 -14.88 16.64
C ASP A 151 15.23 -13.77 17.62
N VAL A 152 16.49 -13.41 17.68
CA VAL A 152 17.03 -12.26 18.36
C VAL A 152 17.54 -11.29 17.29
N ALA A 153 16.85 -10.18 17.11
CA ALA A 153 17.12 -9.25 16.04
C ALA A 153 18.02 -8.11 16.48
N SER A 154 18.98 -7.76 15.61
CA SER A 154 19.79 -6.55 15.73
C SER A 154 19.85 -5.88 14.37
N TYR A 155 19.92 -4.55 14.38
CA TYR A 155 20.12 -3.75 13.17
C TYR A 155 20.95 -2.49 13.49
N SER A 156 21.90 -2.15 12.63
CA SER A 156 22.76 -0.97 12.78
C SER A 156 22.83 -0.21 11.46
N GLY A 157 22.01 0.81 11.32
CA GLY A 157 21.97 1.76 10.22
C GLY A 157 22.27 3.18 10.68
N HIS A 158 22.08 4.13 9.77
CA HIS A 158 22.24 5.56 10.08
C HIS A 158 21.01 6.15 10.77
N PHE A 159 19.82 5.71 10.39
CA PHE A 159 18.54 6.23 10.90
C PHE A 159 17.85 5.26 11.88
N VAL A 160 18.23 3.99 11.88
CA VAL A 160 17.66 2.95 12.73
C VAL A 160 18.80 2.14 13.35
N SER A 161 18.77 1.96 14.66
CA SER A 161 19.72 1.10 15.36
C SER A 161 19.07 0.50 16.60
N PHE A 162 19.21 -0.81 16.79
CA PHE A 162 18.82 -1.54 18.00
C PHE A 162 19.62 -2.84 18.13
N GLU A 163 19.80 -3.31 19.34
CA GLU A 163 20.57 -4.51 19.66
C GLU A 163 19.73 -5.51 20.44
N GLU A 164 19.83 -6.80 20.04
CA GLU A 164 19.31 -7.97 20.75
C GLU A 164 17.86 -7.86 21.25
N ILE A 165 16.92 -7.63 20.34
CA ILE A 165 15.50 -7.60 20.69
C ILE A 165 14.76 -8.88 20.31
N TRP A 166 13.84 -9.33 21.15
CA TRP A 166 12.80 -10.28 20.80
C TRP A 166 11.54 -9.55 20.36
N SER A 167 11.01 -9.92 19.21
CA SER A 167 9.74 -9.41 18.73
C SER A 167 8.88 -10.57 18.20
N TRP A 168 7.93 -11.01 18.98
CA TRP A 168 6.97 -12.06 18.67
C TRP A 168 5.53 -11.54 18.76
N PRO A 169 4.52 -12.09 18.01
CA PRO A 169 4.70 -13.17 17.03
C PRO A 169 5.51 -12.73 15.82
N LYS A 170 6.10 -13.69 15.10
CA LYS A 170 6.57 -13.47 13.74
C LYS A 170 5.37 -13.47 12.79
N PRO A 171 5.47 -12.89 11.58
CA PRO A 171 4.45 -13.04 10.55
C PRO A 171 4.17 -14.52 10.23
N LEU A 172 2.97 -14.85 9.80
CA LEU A 172 2.64 -16.18 9.28
C LEU A 172 3.24 -16.41 7.90
N GLN A 173 3.30 -15.37 7.08
CA GLN A 173 3.93 -15.44 5.76
C GLN A 173 5.45 -15.49 5.91
N SER A 174 6.11 -16.38 5.16
CA SER A 174 7.56 -16.57 5.19
C SER A 174 8.20 -16.04 3.91
N PRO A 175 9.32 -15.31 3.99
CA PRO A 175 10.02 -14.86 5.20
C PRO A 175 9.29 -13.74 5.95
N HIS A 176 8.37 -13.06 5.34
CA HIS A 176 7.52 -11.98 5.85
C HIS A 176 6.41 -11.67 4.81
N PRO A 177 5.39 -10.86 5.14
CA PRO A 177 4.40 -10.40 4.15
C PRO A 177 5.06 -9.79 2.92
N PRO A 178 4.51 -9.98 1.71
CA PRO A 178 5.02 -9.33 0.51
C PRO A 178 5.13 -7.83 0.70
N ILE A 179 6.32 -7.27 0.47
CA ILE A 179 6.57 -5.83 0.49
C ILE A 179 6.34 -5.29 -0.91
N LEU A 180 5.51 -4.24 -1.04
CA LEU A 180 5.22 -3.59 -2.31
C LEU A 180 5.68 -2.13 -2.23
N LEU A 181 6.66 -1.75 -3.04
CA LEU A 181 7.18 -0.38 -3.04
C LEU A 181 6.30 0.56 -3.86
N GLY A 182 5.63 1.48 -3.19
CA GLY A 182 4.87 2.58 -3.78
C GLY A 182 5.79 3.71 -4.24
N ALA A 183 6.10 3.75 -5.52
CA ALA A 183 6.97 4.78 -6.10
C ALA A 183 6.72 4.98 -7.60
N ASN A 184 6.74 6.25 -8.06
CA ASN A 184 6.49 6.64 -9.46
C ASN A 184 7.66 7.34 -10.16
N GLY A 185 8.69 7.75 -9.43
CA GLY A 185 9.81 8.50 -9.99
C GLY A 185 10.75 7.67 -10.87
N PRO A 186 11.71 8.30 -11.57
CA PRO A 186 12.61 7.61 -12.50
C PRO A 186 13.45 6.51 -11.82
N ARG A 187 13.72 6.62 -10.51
CA ARG A 187 14.43 5.61 -9.72
C ARG A 187 13.52 4.58 -9.04
N ALA A 188 12.21 4.53 -9.38
CA ALA A 188 11.26 3.64 -8.72
C ALA A 188 11.60 2.16 -8.96
N VAL A 189 11.84 1.79 -10.22
CA VAL A 189 12.20 0.43 -10.62
C VAL A 189 13.50 -0.01 -9.97
N GLU A 190 14.56 0.79 -10.07
CA GLU A 190 15.85 0.51 -9.42
C GLU A 190 15.71 0.23 -7.93
N ARG A 191 14.92 1.06 -7.23
CA ARG A 191 14.70 0.87 -5.79
C ARG A 191 13.92 -0.40 -5.47
N ALA A 192 12.85 -0.68 -6.22
CA ALA A 192 12.05 -1.88 -6.02
C ALA A 192 12.89 -3.15 -6.22
N VAL A 193 13.69 -3.19 -7.30
CA VAL A 193 14.62 -4.30 -7.59
C VAL A 193 15.66 -4.45 -6.47
N LYS A 194 16.30 -3.36 -6.04
CA LYS A 194 17.31 -3.40 -4.97
C LYS A 194 16.77 -3.91 -3.65
N LEU A 195 15.51 -3.59 -3.33
CA LEU A 195 14.83 -4.05 -2.11
C LEU A 195 14.25 -5.46 -2.21
N GLY A 196 14.28 -6.10 -3.38
CA GLY A 196 13.55 -7.35 -3.62
C GLY A 196 12.04 -7.19 -3.37
N ALA A 197 11.50 -6.00 -3.60
CA ALA A 197 10.11 -5.66 -3.34
C ALA A 197 9.27 -5.74 -4.61
N HIS A 198 8.02 -6.19 -4.51
CA HIS A 198 7.01 -5.98 -5.55
C HIS A 198 6.87 -4.50 -5.85
N TRP A 199 6.50 -4.13 -7.06
CA TRP A 199 6.32 -2.72 -7.42
C TRP A 199 4.85 -2.32 -7.39
N LEU A 200 4.56 -1.18 -6.73
CA LEU A 200 3.23 -0.60 -6.61
C LEU A 200 3.24 0.82 -7.20
N PRO A 201 3.25 0.97 -8.54
CA PRO A 201 3.13 2.28 -9.16
C PRO A 201 1.72 2.83 -9.01
N GLY A 202 1.63 4.16 -8.88
CA GLY A 202 0.39 4.87 -9.18
C GLY A 202 0.17 4.92 -10.70
N TYR A 203 -1.08 5.04 -11.10
CA TYR A 203 -1.41 5.21 -12.51
C TYR A 203 -0.71 6.44 -13.12
N HIS A 204 -0.23 6.30 -14.34
CA HIS A 204 0.36 7.38 -15.13
C HIS A 204 -0.49 7.61 -16.40
N LYS A 205 -0.78 8.89 -16.74
CA LYS A 205 -1.62 9.26 -17.88
C LYS A 205 -1.09 8.80 -19.25
N ASP A 206 0.22 8.67 -19.37
CA ASP A 206 0.89 8.10 -20.54
C ASP A 206 1.08 6.59 -20.30
N ASP A 207 0.23 5.78 -20.94
CA ASP A 207 0.27 4.33 -20.85
C ASP A 207 1.57 3.76 -21.41
N ASN A 208 2.12 4.34 -22.48
CA ASN A 208 3.35 3.82 -23.10
C ASN A 208 4.54 4.00 -22.16
N TYR A 209 4.61 5.13 -21.46
CA TYR A 209 5.61 5.33 -20.41
C TYR A 209 5.44 4.29 -19.29
N LEU A 210 4.21 4.11 -18.78
CA LEU A 210 3.95 3.14 -17.72
C LEU A 210 4.30 1.71 -18.15
N ILE A 211 3.87 1.30 -19.34
CA ILE A 211 4.17 -0.02 -19.93
C ILE A 211 5.68 -0.22 -20.05
N SER A 212 6.41 0.76 -20.58
CA SER A 212 7.87 0.64 -20.70
C SER A 212 8.57 0.42 -19.35
N ARG A 213 8.08 1.08 -18.28
CA ARG A 213 8.61 0.91 -16.91
C ARG A 213 8.24 -0.45 -16.32
N ILE A 214 7.05 -0.96 -16.60
CA ILE A 214 6.62 -2.30 -16.18
C ILE A 214 7.51 -3.36 -16.83
N LEU A 215 7.71 -3.29 -18.14
CA LEU A 215 8.57 -4.22 -18.87
C LEU A 215 10.03 -4.18 -18.39
N GLU A 216 10.55 -2.99 -18.09
CA GLU A 216 11.88 -2.84 -17.48
C GLU A 216 11.96 -3.55 -16.12
N TYR A 217 10.96 -3.33 -15.25
CA TYR A 217 10.91 -3.96 -13.94
C TYR A 217 10.83 -5.48 -14.05
N ARG A 218 9.95 -6.01 -14.90
CA ARG A 218 9.81 -7.44 -15.17
C ARG A 218 11.12 -8.08 -15.61
N LYS A 219 11.80 -7.44 -16.57
CA LYS A 219 13.11 -7.89 -17.03
C LYS A 219 14.16 -7.91 -15.90
N CYS A 220 14.20 -6.88 -15.05
CA CYS A 220 15.16 -6.81 -13.94
C CYS A 220 14.90 -7.83 -12.83
N THR A 221 13.66 -8.30 -12.68
CA THR A 221 13.26 -9.25 -11.64
C THR A 221 13.05 -10.67 -12.19
N GLU A 222 13.33 -10.91 -13.47
CA GLU A 222 13.10 -12.21 -14.13
C GLU A 222 11.67 -12.74 -13.86
N ASP A 223 10.68 -11.82 -13.85
CA ASP A 223 9.26 -12.09 -13.56
C ASP A 223 8.96 -12.70 -12.18
N GLN A 224 9.91 -12.70 -11.24
CA GLN A 224 9.71 -13.25 -9.89
C GLN A 224 8.91 -12.34 -8.97
N LEU A 225 8.91 -11.02 -9.23
CA LEU A 225 8.24 -10.03 -8.39
C LEU A 225 7.08 -9.37 -9.16
N GLY A 226 5.95 -9.21 -8.48
CA GLY A 226 4.71 -8.73 -9.08
C GLY A 226 4.61 -7.21 -9.20
N VAL A 227 3.71 -6.78 -10.09
CA VAL A 227 3.31 -5.37 -10.28
C VAL A 227 1.84 -5.20 -9.85
N THR A 228 1.61 -4.31 -8.89
CA THR A 228 0.26 -3.92 -8.45
C THR A 228 0.02 -2.45 -8.79
N LEU A 229 -0.95 -2.16 -9.66
CA LEU A 229 -1.24 -0.82 -10.14
C LEU A 229 -2.29 -0.13 -9.26
N SER A 230 -1.97 1.07 -8.76
CA SER A 230 -2.85 1.86 -7.92
C SER A 230 -3.74 2.78 -8.77
N MET A 231 -5.05 2.66 -8.58
CA MET A 231 -6.10 3.54 -9.07
C MET A 231 -6.02 3.89 -10.57
N PRO A 232 -5.91 2.88 -11.48
CA PRO A 232 -6.04 3.16 -12.91
C PRO A 232 -7.47 3.60 -13.25
N PRO A 233 -7.66 4.30 -14.39
CA PRO A 233 -9.00 4.53 -14.93
C PRO A 233 -9.74 3.23 -15.18
N LEU A 234 -11.04 3.23 -14.96
CA LEU A 234 -11.91 2.08 -15.20
C LEU A 234 -12.24 1.99 -16.70
N ASP A 235 -11.26 1.55 -17.49
CA ASP A 235 -11.30 1.39 -18.95
C ASP A 235 -10.79 -0.01 -19.31
N ARG A 236 -11.70 -0.87 -19.77
CA ARG A 236 -11.41 -2.29 -20.05
C ARG A 236 -10.27 -2.47 -21.07
N SER A 237 -10.25 -1.69 -22.15
CA SER A 237 -9.25 -1.82 -23.20
C SER A 237 -7.85 -1.44 -22.70
N ARG A 238 -7.77 -0.40 -21.90
CA ARG A 238 -6.55 0.04 -21.25
C ARG A 238 -6.06 -0.97 -20.22
N LEU A 239 -6.97 -1.49 -19.40
CA LEU A 239 -6.65 -2.51 -18.39
C LEU A 239 -6.13 -3.81 -19.01
N ALA A 240 -6.70 -4.25 -20.15
CA ALA A 240 -6.20 -5.40 -20.89
C ALA A 240 -4.76 -5.18 -21.37
N ARG A 241 -4.46 -4.03 -21.98
CA ARG A 241 -3.09 -3.68 -22.40
C ARG A 241 -2.08 -3.66 -21.24
N LEU A 242 -2.50 -3.17 -20.06
CA LEU A 242 -1.66 -3.13 -18.86
C LEU A 242 -1.45 -4.54 -18.28
N ALA A 243 -2.47 -5.39 -18.32
CA ALA A 243 -2.35 -6.80 -17.94
C ALA A 243 -1.37 -7.54 -18.87
N ASP A 244 -1.50 -7.35 -20.20
CA ASP A 244 -0.57 -7.92 -21.21
C ASP A 244 0.87 -7.44 -20.99
N ALA A 245 1.06 -6.22 -20.49
CA ALA A 245 2.37 -5.68 -20.15
C ALA A 245 2.94 -6.25 -18.83
N GLY A 246 2.18 -7.02 -18.07
CA GLY A 246 2.63 -7.65 -16.85
C GLY A 246 2.13 -7.04 -15.54
N VAL A 247 1.00 -6.32 -15.55
CA VAL A 247 0.31 -5.95 -14.30
C VAL A 247 -0.43 -7.16 -13.76
N ASP A 248 -0.08 -7.63 -12.56
CA ASP A 248 -0.71 -8.79 -11.92
C ASP A 248 -2.00 -8.43 -11.18
N ARG A 249 -2.03 -7.22 -10.62
CA ARG A 249 -3.13 -6.70 -9.80
C ARG A 249 -3.36 -5.23 -10.09
N ALA A 250 -4.62 -4.81 -10.08
CA ALA A 250 -5.00 -3.42 -10.01
C ALA A 250 -6.08 -3.21 -8.95
N PHE A 251 -6.03 -2.08 -8.24
CA PHE A 251 -7.10 -1.73 -7.31
C PHE A 251 -7.70 -0.36 -7.65
N PHE A 252 -9.02 -0.27 -7.51
CA PHE A 252 -9.84 0.85 -7.97
C PHE A 252 -10.43 1.62 -6.80
N LEU A 253 -10.53 2.94 -6.96
CA LEU A 253 -11.02 3.83 -5.92
C LEU A 253 -12.55 3.71 -5.76
N LEU A 254 -12.98 3.46 -4.53
CA LEU A 254 -14.35 3.56 -4.07
C LEU A 254 -14.62 4.96 -3.50
N PRO A 255 -15.87 5.45 -3.54
CA PRO A 255 -16.20 6.72 -2.92
C PRO A 255 -16.10 6.65 -1.40
N THR A 256 -15.66 7.72 -0.77
CA THR A 256 -15.70 7.91 0.69
C THR A 256 -17.14 8.31 1.08
N ALA A 257 -18.03 7.32 1.13
CA ALA A 257 -19.47 7.51 1.26
C ALA A 257 -20.09 6.41 2.14
N LYS A 258 -21.42 6.42 2.25
CA LYS A 258 -22.18 5.36 2.92
C LYS A 258 -22.17 4.09 2.07
N ILE A 259 -22.48 2.96 2.71
CA ILE A 259 -22.33 1.63 2.12
C ILE A 259 -23.06 1.44 0.78
N ASP A 260 -24.24 2.03 0.63
CA ASP A 260 -25.05 1.93 -0.59
C ASP A 260 -24.37 2.54 -1.82
N GLU A 261 -23.69 3.68 -1.64
CA GLU A 261 -22.92 4.33 -2.72
C GLU A 261 -21.62 3.55 -3.02
N VAL A 262 -21.02 2.97 -1.99
CA VAL A 262 -19.86 2.08 -2.14
C VAL A 262 -20.24 0.84 -2.95
N GLU A 263 -21.41 0.24 -2.66
CA GLU A 263 -21.90 -0.95 -3.37
C GLU A 263 -22.16 -0.68 -4.86
N GLN A 264 -22.76 0.46 -5.18
CA GLN A 264 -22.96 0.86 -6.59
C GLN A 264 -21.65 0.94 -7.36
N ARG A 265 -20.61 1.51 -6.75
CA ARG A 265 -19.29 1.60 -7.38
C ARG A 265 -18.58 0.25 -7.49
N ILE A 266 -18.75 -0.61 -6.51
CA ILE A 266 -18.25 -1.99 -6.52
C ILE A 266 -18.85 -2.76 -7.70
N ASP A 267 -20.16 -2.66 -7.91
CA ASP A 267 -20.86 -3.33 -9.02
C ASP A 267 -20.38 -2.83 -10.39
N GLU A 268 -20.20 -1.52 -10.55
CA GLU A 268 -19.61 -0.91 -11.76
C GLU A 268 -18.21 -1.46 -12.05
N ILE A 269 -17.33 -1.49 -11.03
CA ILE A 269 -15.96 -2.00 -11.18
C ILE A 269 -16.01 -3.47 -11.59
N ARG A 270 -16.80 -4.29 -10.91
CA ARG A 270 -16.97 -5.71 -11.22
C ARG A 270 -17.42 -5.94 -12.67
N HIS A 271 -18.43 -5.18 -13.12
CA HIS A 271 -18.96 -5.31 -14.48
C HIS A 271 -17.89 -5.03 -15.55
N ILE A 272 -17.06 -3.99 -15.36
CA ILE A 272 -16.04 -3.60 -16.34
C ILE A 272 -14.82 -4.52 -16.28
N THR A 273 -14.48 -5.07 -15.11
CA THR A 273 -13.31 -5.91 -14.90
C THR A 273 -13.58 -7.41 -15.00
N ALA A 274 -14.83 -7.82 -15.22
CA ALA A 274 -15.16 -9.21 -15.51
C ALA A 274 -14.34 -9.69 -16.72
N ASP A 275 -13.69 -10.83 -16.62
CA ASP A 275 -12.86 -11.46 -17.67
C ASP A 275 -11.49 -10.76 -17.96
N LEU A 276 -10.95 -9.94 -17.02
CA LEU A 276 -9.58 -9.37 -17.11
C LEU A 276 -8.52 -10.31 -16.55
#